data_053638275881713c932509bdb5976b3a
#
_entry.id   053638275881713c932509bdb5976b3a
#
_cell.length_a   1.000
_cell.length_b   1.000
_cell.length_c   1.000
_cell.angle_alpha   90.00
_cell.angle_beta   90.00
_cell.angle_gamma   90.00
#
_symmetry.space_group_name_H-M   'P 1'
#
loop_
_entity.id
_entity.type
_entity.pdbx_description
1 polymer ?
#
loop_
_entity_poly.entity_id
_entity_poly.type
_entity_poly.pdbx_seq_one_letter_code
_entity_poly.pdbx_strand_id
1 'polypeptide(L)'
;MKKIMFFAYDGTGLGHLMRLIKIALGLSNYCKVLVVSGHKALPNIIPDGIEYALIPNFVEMRDKNGYSNELTNNIRINIIDKIFNEFDPDAFVTDYLPYGKRCELANIITKANCLKYFILRSEIGGERLVHEDVFSVRNIDILAKYYTRILIASDPAITPMEQYLWLPVKIKEMISYIGFVTYSVSDNDIKIVRNNYLSPSNQKWMVCSAGGGKKGEEFINKCIELSRDNRLKDWKVDIIFGYYSSILWPFGDVHNYTIKNVTFHKWIKDLYLLHASADCVVCSGGYNTLTETMQGIKKHVFSYSVMNYEEEDEQVNNIRGLSKYYYIKEIRSLNTLVETTIDSIHDFQKL
;
A
#
# COMPACT_ATOMS: atom_id res chain seq x y z
N MET A 1 -2.20 -23.59 -18.15
CA MET A 1 -2.15 -22.77 -16.92
C MET A 1 -3.03 -21.56 -17.13
N LYS A 2 -3.91 -21.22 -16.15
CA LYS A 2 -4.77 -20.04 -16.27
C LYS A 2 -3.94 -18.76 -16.26
N LYS A 3 -4.41 -17.75 -16.99
CA LYS A 3 -3.74 -16.45 -17.14
C LYS A 3 -4.55 -15.36 -16.43
N ILE A 4 -3.91 -14.57 -15.60
CA ILE A 4 -4.57 -13.47 -14.88
C ILE A 4 -3.80 -12.17 -15.15
N MET A 5 -4.50 -11.16 -15.66
CA MET A 5 -3.95 -9.83 -15.86
C MET A 5 -4.46 -8.86 -14.79
N PHE A 6 -3.55 -8.18 -14.13
CA PHE A 6 -3.82 -7.17 -13.12
C PHE A 6 -3.54 -5.78 -13.68
N PHE A 7 -4.51 -4.89 -13.55
CA PHE A 7 -4.32 -3.49 -13.89
C PHE A 7 -4.27 -2.65 -12.62
N ALA A 8 -3.08 -2.16 -12.28
CA ALA A 8 -2.89 -1.28 -11.14
C ALA A 8 -3.05 0.18 -11.54
N TYR A 9 -4.03 0.84 -10.93
CA TYR A 9 -4.24 2.28 -11.08
C TYR A 9 -2.97 3.05 -10.70
N ASP A 10 -2.52 3.95 -11.58
CA ASP A 10 -1.34 4.79 -11.41
C ASP A 10 -1.69 6.11 -10.68
N GLY A 11 -2.14 6.00 -9.44
CA GLY A 11 -2.40 7.13 -8.55
C GLY A 11 -1.14 7.82 -8.04
N THR A 12 -1.29 8.63 -7.01
CA THR A 12 -0.19 9.42 -6.44
C THR A 12 0.73 8.64 -5.50
N GLY A 13 0.34 7.43 -5.09
CA GLY A 13 1.07 6.57 -4.16
C GLY A 13 1.19 5.13 -4.66
N LEU A 14 1.99 4.32 -3.99
CA LEU A 14 2.23 2.91 -4.34
C LEU A 14 1.13 1.95 -3.88
N GLY A 15 0.13 2.42 -3.12
CA GLY A 15 -0.83 1.55 -2.42
C GLY A 15 -1.56 0.56 -3.32
N HIS A 16 -2.10 1.02 -4.45
CA HIS A 16 -2.81 0.18 -5.42
C HIS A 16 -1.88 -0.84 -6.07
N LEU A 17 -0.71 -0.39 -6.52
CA LEU A 17 0.28 -1.23 -7.16
C LEU A 17 0.79 -2.32 -6.22
N MET A 18 1.19 -1.97 -4.99
CA MET A 18 1.71 -2.92 -4.00
C MET A 18 0.68 -3.98 -3.62
N ARG A 19 -0.60 -3.61 -3.49
CA ARG A 19 -1.66 -4.59 -3.21
C ARG A 19 -1.79 -5.60 -4.32
N LEU A 20 -1.85 -5.16 -5.58
CA LEU A 20 -1.97 -6.07 -6.72
C LEU A 20 -0.72 -6.92 -6.93
N ILE A 21 0.48 -6.39 -6.70
CA ILE A 21 1.73 -7.17 -6.73
C ILE A 21 1.69 -8.31 -5.70
N LYS A 22 1.26 -8.04 -4.47
CA LYS A 22 1.15 -9.06 -3.41
C LYS A 22 0.18 -10.18 -3.81
N ILE A 23 -0.97 -9.83 -4.38
CA ILE A 23 -1.96 -10.81 -4.87
C ILE A 23 -1.38 -11.60 -6.06
N ALA A 24 -0.75 -10.92 -7.01
CA ALA A 24 -0.11 -11.56 -8.16
C ALA A 24 0.97 -12.56 -7.71
N LEU A 25 1.80 -12.17 -6.74
CA LEU A 25 2.83 -13.05 -6.16
C LEU A 25 2.21 -14.30 -5.51
N GLY A 26 1.14 -14.14 -4.73
CA GLY A 26 0.43 -15.27 -4.12
C GLY A 26 -0.16 -16.25 -5.14
N LEU A 27 -0.53 -15.75 -6.33
CA LEU A 27 -1.12 -16.56 -7.40
C LEU A 27 -0.10 -17.10 -8.41
N SER A 28 1.12 -16.59 -8.45
CA SER A 28 2.12 -16.91 -9.48
C SER A 28 2.54 -18.39 -9.51
N ASN A 29 2.41 -19.08 -8.39
CA ASN A 29 2.67 -20.54 -8.33
C ASN A 29 1.55 -21.37 -9.01
N TYR A 30 0.38 -20.80 -9.24
CA TYR A 30 -0.81 -21.50 -9.74
C TYR A 30 -1.26 -20.98 -11.12
N CYS A 31 -0.93 -19.74 -11.43
CA CYS A 31 -1.38 -19.05 -12.63
C CYS A 31 -0.23 -18.29 -13.28
N LYS A 32 -0.32 -18.10 -14.60
CA LYS A 32 0.51 -17.10 -15.28
C LYS A 32 -0.06 -15.72 -14.97
N VAL A 33 0.73 -14.83 -14.40
CA VAL A 33 0.29 -13.51 -13.95
C VAL A 33 1.02 -12.39 -14.70
N LEU A 34 0.30 -11.32 -15.03
CA LEU A 34 0.84 -10.12 -15.65
C LEU A 34 0.35 -8.89 -14.88
N VAL A 35 1.26 -8.05 -14.41
CA VAL A 35 0.92 -6.77 -13.75
C VAL A 35 1.16 -5.61 -14.70
N VAL A 36 0.12 -4.83 -14.99
CA VAL A 36 0.16 -3.66 -15.89
C VAL A 36 -0.07 -2.40 -15.08
N SER A 37 0.83 -1.42 -15.22
CA SER A 37 0.68 -0.12 -14.55
C SER A 37 1.50 0.97 -15.23
N GLY A 38 1.10 2.23 -15.05
CA GLY A 38 1.87 3.43 -15.40
C GLY A 38 2.82 3.91 -14.31
N HIS A 39 2.95 3.18 -13.20
CA HIS A 39 3.87 3.56 -12.13
C HIS A 39 5.33 3.30 -12.50
N LYS A 40 6.17 4.34 -12.48
CA LYS A 40 7.61 4.24 -12.74
C LYS A 40 8.37 3.34 -11.76
N ALA A 41 7.84 3.18 -10.56
CA ALA A 41 8.42 2.30 -9.55
C ALA A 41 8.28 0.81 -9.92
N LEU A 42 7.34 0.45 -10.82
CA LEU A 42 7.01 -0.94 -11.13
C LEU A 42 8.24 -1.82 -11.41
N PRO A 43 9.18 -1.44 -12.31
CA PRO A 43 10.36 -2.27 -12.59
C PRO A 43 11.28 -2.51 -11.37
N ASN A 44 11.27 -1.57 -10.41
CA ASN A 44 12.14 -1.63 -9.24
C ASN A 44 11.54 -2.39 -8.05
N ILE A 45 10.20 -2.52 -8.01
CA ILE A 45 9.48 -3.10 -6.87
C ILE A 45 8.82 -4.45 -7.17
N ILE A 46 8.67 -4.80 -8.46
CA ILE A 46 8.09 -6.09 -8.84
C ILE A 46 8.99 -7.24 -8.37
N PRO A 47 8.45 -8.29 -7.74
CA PRO A 47 9.22 -9.49 -7.40
C PRO A 47 9.71 -10.23 -8.64
N ASP A 48 10.84 -10.93 -8.51
CA ASP A 48 11.37 -11.79 -9.57
C ASP A 48 10.35 -12.91 -9.91
N GLY A 49 10.23 -13.21 -11.20
CA GLY A 49 9.30 -14.22 -11.71
C GLY A 49 7.87 -13.72 -11.96
N ILE A 50 7.55 -12.48 -11.65
CA ILE A 50 6.27 -11.86 -12.01
C ILE A 50 6.44 -11.08 -13.32
N GLU A 51 5.67 -11.43 -14.35
CA GLU A 51 5.65 -10.67 -15.60
C GLU A 51 4.99 -9.30 -15.38
N TYR A 52 5.52 -8.26 -16.01
CA TYR A 52 4.92 -6.93 -15.93
C TYR A 52 5.00 -6.17 -17.26
N ALA A 53 4.09 -5.22 -17.43
CA ALA A 53 4.13 -4.27 -18.52
C ALA A 53 4.00 -2.84 -17.98
N LEU A 54 5.04 -2.03 -18.26
CA LEU A 54 5.01 -0.61 -17.92
C LEU A 54 4.36 0.16 -19.07
N ILE A 55 3.24 0.80 -18.78
CA ILE A 55 2.56 1.68 -19.74
C ILE A 55 2.94 3.15 -19.49
N PRO A 56 2.78 4.05 -20.45
CA PRO A 56 3.06 5.47 -20.27
C PRO A 56 2.31 6.05 -19.08
N ASN A 57 3.02 6.76 -18.18
CA ASN A 57 2.40 7.44 -17.06
C ASN A 57 1.61 8.65 -17.55
N PHE A 58 0.34 8.75 -17.13
CA PHE A 58 -0.57 9.79 -17.62
C PHE A 58 -0.07 11.20 -17.31
N VAL A 59 0.34 11.44 -16.06
CA VAL A 59 0.78 12.77 -15.60
C VAL A 59 2.06 13.18 -16.32
N GLU A 60 2.97 12.25 -16.54
CA GLU A 60 4.22 12.55 -17.22
C GLU A 60 4.03 12.88 -18.70
N MET A 61 3.20 12.13 -19.41
CA MET A 61 2.90 12.41 -20.82
C MET A 61 2.28 13.80 -20.97
N ARG A 62 1.38 14.17 -20.09
CA ARG A 62 0.75 15.47 -20.10
C ARG A 62 1.73 16.60 -19.71
N ASP A 63 2.36 16.46 -18.53
CA ASP A 63 3.09 17.57 -17.91
C ASP A 63 4.50 17.74 -18.47
N LYS A 64 5.17 16.66 -18.88
CA LYS A 64 6.53 16.72 -19.40
C LYS A 64 6.60 16.73 -20.94
N ASN A 65 5.69 16.00 -21.59
CA ASN A 65 5.72 15.84 -23.04
C ASN A 65 4.71 16.74 -23.75
N GLY A 66 3.88 17.47 -23.01
CA GLY A 66 2.92 18.44 -23.58
C GLY A 66 1.74 17.81 -24.33
N TYR A 67 1.48 16.50 -24.15
CA TYR A 67 0.36 15.85 -24.82
C TYR A 67 -0.98 16.28 -24.21
N SER A 68 -2.02 16.42 -25.04
CA SER A 68 -3.38 16.65 -24.54
C SER A 68 -3.86 15.45 -23.71
N ASN A 69 -4.84 15.69 -22.84
CA ASN A 69 -5.47 14.64 -22.05
C ASN A 69 -6.07 13.54 -22.96
N GLU A 70 -6.70 13.93 -24.05
CA GLU A 70 -7.33 13.02 -25.00
C GLU A 70 -6.30 12.16 -25.72
N LEU A 71 -5.24 12.77 -26.28
CA LEU A 71 -4.17 12.05 -26.95
C LEU A 71 -3.48 11.06 -26.00
N THR A 72 -3.16 11.51 -24.79
CA THR A 72 -2.57 10.67 -23.75
C THR A 72 -3.44 9.46 -23.45
N ASN A 73 -4.74 9.67 -23.31
CA ASN A 73 -5.69 8.59 -23.00
C ASN A 73 -5.81 7.61 -24.17
N ASN A 74 -5.90 8.10 -25.41
CA ASN A 74 -5.98 7.25 -26.59
C ASN A 74 -4.72 6.38 -26.79
N ILE A 75 -3.54 6.94 -26.54
CA ILE A 75 -2.27 6.17 -26.57
C ILE A 75 -2.32 5.06 -25.50
N ARG A 76 -2.74 5.37 -24.27
CA ARG A 76 -2.84 4.38 -23.19
C ARG A 76 -3.84 3.28 -23.53
N ILE A 77 -5.04 3.63 -24.00
CA ILE A 77 -6.06 2.65 -24.43
C ILE A 77 -5.47 1.68 -25.45
N ASN A 78 -4.85 2.18 -26.52
CA ASN A 78 -4.29 1.33 -27.55
C ASN A 78 -3.20 0.38 -27.03
N ILE A 79 -2.33 0.85 -26.13
CA ILE A 79 -1.28 0.03 -25.53
C ILE A 79 -1.89 -1.03 -24.61
N ILE A 80 -2.86 -0.65 -23.77
CA ILE A 80 -3.51 -1.57 -22.82
C ILE A 80 -4.30 -2.64 -23.59
N ASP A 81 -5.08 -2.26 -24.60
CA ASP A 81 -5.83 -3.18 -25.45
C ASP A 81 -4.89 -4.16 -26.18
N LYS A 82 -3.74 -3.68 -26.69
CA LYS A 82 -2.72 -4.54 -27.29
C LYS A 82 -2.15 -5.55 -26.30
N ILE A 83 -1.71 -5.10 -25.13
CA ILE A 83 -1.19 -5.97 -24.07
C ILE A 83 -2.23 -7.01 -23.67
N PHE A 84 -3.49 -6.60 -23.49
CA PHE A 84 -4.59 -7.49 -23.13
C PHE A 84 -4.80 -8.58 -24.19
N ASN A 85 -4.87 -8.21 -25.47
CA ASN A 85 -5.09 -9.16 -26.56
C ASN A 85 -3.90 -10.12 -26.74
N GLU A 86 -2.65 -9.65 -26.58
CA GLU A 86 -1.46 -10.49 -26.68
C GLU A 86 -1.35 -11.46 -25.49
N PHE A 87 -1.69 -11.00 -24.30
CA PHE A 87 -1.67 -11.85 -23.10
C PHE A 87 -2.84 -12.82 -23.07
N ASP A 88 -4.01 -12.44 -23.59
CA ASP A 88 -5.26 -13.22 -23.66
C ASP A 88 -5.63 -13.85 -22.30
N PRO A 89 -6.02 -13.05 -21.28
CA PRO A 89 -6.25 -13.53 -19.94
C PRO A 89 -7.58 -14.27 -19.76
N ASP A 90 -7.59 -15.33 -18.95
CA ASP A 90 -8.80 -15.96 -18.45
C ASP A 90 -9.54 -15.08 -17.40
N ALA A 91 -8.78 -14.23 -16.70
CA ALA A 91 -9.33 -13.27 -15.73
C ALA A 91 -8.60 -11.93 -15.78
N PHE A 92 -9.37 -10.85 -15.64
CA PHE A 92 -8.90 -9.47 -15.59
C PHE A 92 -9.27 -8.84 -14.25
N VAL A 93 -8.29 -8.28 -13.58
CA VAL A 93 -8.43 -7.72 -12.23
C VAL A 93 -8.12 -6.24 -12.25
N THR A 94 -9.06 -5.42 -11.80
CA THR A 94 -8.90 -3.97 -11.69
C THR A 94 -8.95 -3.53 -10.23
N ASP A 95 -8.33 -2.40 -9.93
CA ASP A 95 -8.29 -1.82 -8.61
C ASP A 95 -8.86 -0.40 -8.61
N TYR A 96 -9.68 -0.07 -7.64
CA TYR A 96 -10.23 1.23 -7.29
C TYR A 96 -11.30 1.79 -8.23
N LEU A 97 -11.07 1.84 -9.54
CA LEU A 97 -12.03 2.38 -10.52
C LEU A 97 -12.32 1.33 -11.60
N PRO A 98 -13.59 0.92 -11.79
CA PRO A 98 -13.92 -0.21 -12.65
C PRO A 98 -13.60 0.00 -14.13
N TYR A 99 -13.61 1.24 -14.62
CA TYR A 99 -13.22 1.57 -16.01
C TYR A 99 -11.84 2.21 -16.09
N GLY A 100 -11.08 2.28 -14.99
CA GLY A 100 -9.91 3.14 -14.88
C GLY A 100 -10.31 4.62 -14.70
N LYS A 101 -9.36 5.48 -14.40
CA LYS A 101 -9.64 6.89 -14.06
C LYS A 101 -10.22 7.69 -15.21
N ARG A 102 -9.86 7.36 -16.44
CA ARG A 102 -10.24 8.06 -17.65
C ARG A 102 -10.95 7.15 -18.65
N CYS A 103 -11.58 6.10 -18.14
CA CYS A 103 -12.24 5.08 -18.93
C CYS A 103 -11.31 4.32 -19.88
N GLU A 104 -10.01 4.28 -19.58
CA GLU A 104 -9.00 3.59 -20.37
C GLU A 104 -9.22 2.08 -20.49
N LEU A 105 -10.02 1.49 -19.61
CA LEU A 105 -10.35 0.07 -19.59
C LEU A 105 -11.71 -0.24 -20.24
N ALA A 106 -12.44 0.77 -20.72
CA ALA A 106 -13.82 0.58 -21.17
C ALA A 106 -13.99 -0.49 -22.26
N ASN A 107 -13.06 -0.55 -23.23
CA ASN A 107 -13.09 -1.57 -24.29
C ASN A 107 -12.97 -2.99 -23.71
N ILE A 108 -11.99 -3.21 -22.84
CA ILE A 108 -11.76 -4.52 -22.20
C ILE A 108 -12.97 -4.92 -21.35
N ILE A 109 -13.44 -4.00 -20.51
CA ILE A 109 -14.54 -4.30 -19.59
C ILE A 109 -15.81 -4.64 -20.33
N THR A 110 -16.12 -3.96 -21.42
CA THR A 110 -17.38 -4.15 -22.15
C THR A 110 -17.36 -5.28 -23.19
N LYS A 111 -16.19 -5.57 -23.78
CA LYS A 111 -16.07 -6.45 -24.95
C LYS A 111 -15.39 -7.80 -24.64
N ALA A 112 -14.46 -7.83 -23.68
CA ALA A 112 -13.71 -9.05 -23.40
C ALA A 112 -14.57 -10.14 -22.75
N ASN A 113 -14.41 -11.38 -23.22
CA ASN A 113 -15.08 -12.55 -22.68
C ASN A 113 -14.18 -13.29 -21.68
N CYS A 114 -13.82 -12.63 -20.57
CA CYS A 114 -13.08 -13.22 -19.47
C CYS A 114 -13.76 -12.88 -18.14
N LEU A 115 -13.39 -13.58 -17.05
CA LEU A 115 -13.83 -13.22 -15.71
C LEU A 115 -13.27 -11.86 -15.33
N LYS A 116 -14.05 -11.03 -14.65
CA LYS A 116 -13.64 -9.70 -14.22
C LYS A 116 -13.83 -9.53 -12.73
N TYR A 117 -12.75 -9.14 -12.04
CA TYR A 117 -12.73 -8.92 -10.61
C TYR A 117 -12.35 -7.48 -10.30
N PHE A 118 -13.11 -6.88 -9.39
CA PHE A 118 -12.84 -5.53 -8.90
C PHE A 118 -12.31 -5.62 -7.47
N ILE A 119 -11.14 -5.06 -7.21
CA ILE A 119 -10.53 -5.10 -5.88
C ILE A 119 -10.61 -3.74 -5.20
N LEU A 120 -10.99 -3.77 -3.94
CA LEU A 120 -10.97 -2.63 -3.03
C LEU A 120 -10.14 -2.94 -1.79
N ARG A 121 -9.57 -1.92 -1.18
CA ARG A 121 -9.00 -1.99 0.16
C ARG A 121 -10.09 -1.88 1.23
N SER A 122 -9.67 -2.00 2.49
CA SER A 122 -10.60 -2.04 3.63
C SER A 122 -11.44 -0.77 3.78
N GLU A 123 -10.82 0.37 3.98
CA GLU A 123 -11.51 1.66 4.13
C GLU A 123 -11.11 2.57 2.98
N ILE A 124 -12.04 3.35 2.45
CA ILE A 124 -11.81 4.17 1.25
C ILE A 124 -11.97 5.66 1.60
N GLY A 125 -11.84 6.00 2.87
CA GLY A 125 -12.11 7.37 3.35
C GLY A 125 -13.62 7.63 3.41
N GLY A 126 -14.28 7.75 4.41
CA GLY A 126 -15.66 8.01 4.71
C GLY A 126 -16.75 7.60 3.71
N GLU A 127 -17.95 7.55 4.17
CA GLU A 127 -19.11 7.11 3.38
C GLU A 127 -19.33 7.95 2.12
N ARG A 128 -19.03 9.26 2.18
CA ARG A 128 -19.19 10.16 1.02
C ARG A 128 -18.28 9.78 -0.14
N LEU A 129 -16.99 9.53 0.09
CA LEU A 129 -16.06 9.12 -0.97
C LEU A 129 -16.38 7.73 -1.51
N VAL A 130 -16.82 6.82 -0.65
CA VAL A 130 -17.31 5.50 -1.09
C VAL A 130 -18.50 5.66 -2.04
N HIS A 131 -19.45 6.52 -1.70
CA HIS A 131 -20.65 6.74 -2.50
C HIS A 131 -20.38 7.54 -3.79
N GLU A 132 -19.61 8.63 -3.71
CA GLU A 132 -19.44 9.55 -4.84
C GLU A 132 -18.39 9.08 -5.86
N ASP A 133 -17.36 8.35 -5.42
CA ASP A 133 -16.24 7.96 -6.28
C ASP A 133 -16.33 6.46 -6.66
N VAL A 134 -16.14 5.57 -5.70
CA VAL A 134 -16.02 4.12 -5.96
C VAL A 134 -17.35 3.51 -6.36
N PHE A 135 -18.42 3.80 -5.64
CA PHE A 135 -19.78 3.30 -5.88
C PHE A 135 -20.72 4.39 -6.37
N SER A 136 -20.22 5.32 -7.18
CA SER A 136 -21.11 6.22 -7.91
C SER A 136 -22.13 5.43 -8.75
N VAL A 137 -23.28 6.05 -9.06
CA VAL A 137 -24.34 5.40 -9.85
C VAL A 137 -23.77 4.73 -11.10
N ARG A 138 -22.90 5.46 -11.83
CA ARG A 138 -22.23 4.94 -13.01
C ARG A 138 -21.39 3.68 -12.72
N ASN A 139 -20.60 3.70 -11.65
CA ASN A 139 -19.72 2.59 -11.31
C ASN A 139 -20.51 1.37 -10.81
N ILE A 140 -21.61 1.59 -10.09
CA ILE A 140 -22.56 0.54 -9.69
C ILE A 140 -23.11 -0.19 -10.92
N ASP A 141 -23.57 0.54 -11.93
CA ASP A 141 -24.08 -0.04 -13.18
C ASP A 141 -23.02 -0.87 -13.90
N ILE A 142 -21.79 -0.34 -13.97
CA ILE A 142 -20.66 -1.04 -14.59
C ILE A 142 -20.33 -2.33 -13.83
N LEU A 143 -20.21 -2.25 -12.51
CA LEU A 143 -19.90 -3.40 -11.66
C LEU A 143 -20.99 -4.47 -11.79
N ALA A 144 -22.25 -4.08 -11.64
CA ALA A 144 -23.39 -4.99 -11.73
C ALA A 144 -23.53 -5.67 -13.10
N LYS A 145 -23.08 -5.03 -14.18
CA LYS A 145 -23.24 -5.54 -15.55
C LYS A 145 -22.08 -6.38 -16.03
N TYR A 146 -20.85 -6.01 -15.68
CA TYR A 146 -19.66 -6.55 -16.33
C TYR A 146 -18.74 -7.33 -15.39
N TYR A 147 -18.83 -7.12 -14.07
CA TYR A 147 -17.93 -7.77 -13.13
C TYR A 147 -18.51 -9.04 -12.52
N THR A 148 -17.64 -9.99 -12.23
CA THR A 148 -18.00 -11.27 -11.63
C THR A 148 -18.11 -11.15 -10.10
N ARG A 149 -17.15 -10.46 -9.47
CA ARG A 149 -17.09 -10.24 -8.01
C ARG A 149 -16.39 -8.93 -7.68
N ILE A 150 -16.71 -8.42 -6.48
CA ILE A 150 -16.04 -7.32 -5.81
C ILE A 150 -15.27 -7.91 -4.63
N LEU A 151 -13.95 -7.83 -4.68
CA LEU A 151 -13.07 -8.42 -3.68
C LEU A 151 -12.62 -7.34 -2.69
N ILE A 152 -12.97 -7.48 -1.43
CA ILE A 152 -12.57 -6.56 -0.37
C ILE A 152 -11.34 -7.12 0.32
N ALA A 153 -10.21 -6.40 0.21
CA ALA A 153 -8.95 -6.75 0.86
C ALA A 153 -8.98 -6.35 2.35
N SER A 154 -9.88 -6.95 3.12
CA SER A 154 -10.09 -6.70 4.55
C SER A 154 -10.82 -7.87 5.20
N ASP A 155 -11.06 -7.73 6.51
CA ASP A 155 -11.96 -8.54 7.30
C ASP A 155 -13.30 -7.80 7.49
N PRO A 156 -14.47 -8.49 7.34
CA PRO A 156 -15.78 -7.87 7.54
C PRO A 156 -15.98 -7.29 8.96
N ALA A 157 -15.30 -7.83 9.97
CA ALA A 157 -15.36 -7.29 11.33
C ALA A 157 -14.73 -5.88 11.43
N ILE A 158 -13.86 -5.51 10.49
CA ILE A 158 -13.16 -4.21 10.47
C ILE A 158 -13.84 -3.25 9.50
N THR A 159 -14.24 -3.76 8.33
CA THR A 159 -14.86 -2.94 7.27
C THR A 159 -16.13 -3.64 6.74
N PRO A 160 -17.24 -3.58 7.48
CA PRO A 160 -18.48 -4.23 7.06
C PRO A 160 -19.17 -3.41 5.96
N MET A 161 -18.85 -3.66 4.69
CA MET A 161 -19.44 -2.95 3.54
C MET A 161 -20.97 -3.12 3.47
N GLU A 162 -21.51 -4.19 4.05
CA GLU A 162 -22.93 -4.48 4.11
C GLU A 162 -23.72 -3.46 4.98
N GLN A 163 -23.04 -2.73 5.85
CA GLN A 163 -23.64 -1.66 6.66
C GLN A 163 -24.15 -0.48 5.82
N TYR A 164 -23.59 -0.26 4.64
CA TYR A 164 -24.03 0.82 3.75
C TYR A 164 -25.41 0.52 3.17
N LEU A 165 -26.45 1.08 3.80
CA LEU A 165 -27.85 0.82 3.43
C LEU A 165 -28.19 1.24 2.00
N TRP A 166 -27.54 2.30 1.50
CA TRP A 166 -27.70 2.80 0.15
C TRP A 166 -27.10 1.91 -0.93
N LEU A 167 -26.20 0.97 -0.57
CA LEU A 167 -25.58 0.08 -1.55
C LEU A 167 -26.60 -0.94 -2.06
N PRO A 168 -26.82 -1.06 -3.40
CA PRO A 168 -27.80 -1.99 -3.96
C PRO A 168 -27.56 -3.44 -3.56
N VAL A 169 -28.62 -4.20 -3.34
CA VAL A 169 -28.55 -5.62 -2.95
C VAL A 169 -27.68 -6.43 -3.89
N LYS A 170 -27.83 -6.24 -5.21
CA LYS A 170 -27.00 -6.92 -6.22
C LYS A 170 -25.51 -6.67 -6.01
N ILE A 171 -25.11 -5.45 -5.65
CA ILE A 171 -23.68 -5.13 -5.38
C ILE A 171 -23.23 -5.82 -4.09
N LYS A 172 -24.07 -5.81 -3.03
CA LYS A 172 -23.76 -6.53 -1.77
C LYS A 172 -23.53 -8.02 -2.00
N GLU A 173 -24.35 -8.67 -2.82
CA GLU A 173 -24.21 -10.07 -3.19
C GLU A 173 -22.93 -10.38 -3.99
N MET A 174 -22.37 -9.40 -4.66
CA MET A 174 -21.09 -9.53 -5.39
C MET A 174 -19.87 -9.41 -4.49
N ILE A 175 -20.01 -8.86 -3.27
CA ILE A 175 -18.90 -8.65 -2.34
C ILE A 175 -18.39 -9.98 -1.81
N SER A 176 -17.08 -10.11 -1.75
CA SER A 176 -16.35 -11.21 -1.12
C SER A 176 -15.13 -10.65 -0.41
N TYR A 177 -14.97 -10.95 0.88
CA TYR A 177 -13.78 -10.57 1.63
C TYR A 177 -12.68 -11.59 1.38
N ILE A 178 -11.48 -11.09 1.09
CA ILE A 178 -10.29 -11.91 0.81
C ILE A 178 -9.24 -11.86 1.92
N GLY A 179 -9.59 -11.24 3.06
CA GLY A 179 -8.65 -11.00 4.14
C GLY A 179 -7.65 -9.87 3.83
N PHE A 180 -6.70 -9.65 4.75
CA PHE A 180 -5.67 -8.65 4.54
C PHE A 180 -4.62 -9.12 3.53
N VAL A 181 -4.32 -8.27 2.57
CA VAL A 181 -3.31 -8.53 1.54
C VAL A 181 -1.95 -8.07 2.04
N THR A 182 -1.11 -9.02 2.42
CA THR A 182 0.25 -8.78 2.91
C THR A 182 1.20 -9.87 2.41
N TYR A 183 2.51 -9.66 2.56
CA TYR A 183 3.50 -10.71 2.32
C TYR A 183 3.48 -11.71 3.47
N SER A 184 3.75 -12.99 3.17
CA SER A 184 4.03 -13.97 4.21
C SER A 184 5.48 -13.81 4.69
N VAL A 185 5.70 -13.80 6.00
CA VAL A 185 7.02 -13.70 6.62
C VAL A 185 7.21 -14.88 7.57
N SER A 186 8.22 -15.69 7.33
CA SER A 186 8.55 -16.82 8.18
C SER A 186 9.46 -16.43 9.34
N ASP A 187 9.51 -17.25 10.39
CA ASP A 187 10.46 -17.07 11.50
C ASP A 187 11.94 -17.11 11.01
N ASN A 188 12.21 -17.85 9.94
CA ASN A 188 13.54 -17.90 9.33
C ASN A 188 13.88 -16.58 8.66
N ASP A 189 12.93 -15.95 7.94
CA ASP A 189 13.12 -14.63 7.33
C ASP A 189 13.44 -13.58 8.40
N ILE A 190 12.70 -13.61 9.53
CA ILE A 190 12.94 -12.72 10.66
C ILE A 190 14.35 -12.89 11.22
N LYS A 191 14.81 -14.15 11.43
CA LYS A 191 16.16 -14.43 11.93
C LYS A 191 17.23 -13.91 10.97
N ILE A 192 17.07 -14.15 9.67
CA ILE A 192 18.01 -13.67 8.65
C ILE A 192 18.08 -12.14 8.66
N VAL A 193 16.93 -11.49 8.67
CA VAL A 193 16.87 -10.02 8.68
C VAL A 193 17.50 -9.44 9.93
N ARG A 194 17.16 -9.97 11.12
CA ARG A 194 17.75 -9.48 12.37
C ARG A 194 19.26 -9.67 12.39
N ASN A 195 19.79 -10.80 11.92
CA ASN A 195 21.24 -11.02 11.85
C ASN A 195 21.95 -10.07 10.88
N ASN A 196 21.28 -9.66 9.80
CA ASN A 196 21.85 -8.75 8.81
C ASN A 196 21.83 -7.28 9.27
N TYR A 197 20.84 -6.89 10.06
CA TYR A 197 20.62 -5.49 10.48
C TYR A 197 21.12 -5.17 11.88
N LEU A 198 21.23 -6.17 12.77
CA LEU A 198 21.54 -5.96 14.19
C LEU A 198 22.88 -6.56 14.59
N SER A 199 23.59 -5.83 15.45
CA SER A 199 24.82 -6.32 16.07
C SER A 199 24.89 -5.80 17.53
N PRO A 200 24.63 -6.64 18.52
CA PRO A 200 24.24 -8.07 18.43
C PRO A 200 22.79 -8.27 17.91
N SER A 201 22.46 -9.49 17.49
CA SER A 201 21.16 -9.83 16.89
C SER A 201 19.96 -9.68 17.83
N ASN A 202 20.20 -9.63 19.14
CA ASN A 202 19.19 -9.37 20.18
C ASN A 202 19.03 -7.88 20.54
N GLN A 203 19.76 -6.98 19.86
CA GLN A 203 19.58 -5.53 20.05
C GLN A 203 18.13 -5.12 19.77
N LYS A 204 17.60 -4.21 20.56
CA LYS A 204 16.27 -3.62 20.29
C LYS A 204 16.29 -2.80 19.03
N TRP A 205 15.23 -2.92 18.25
CA TRP A 205 15.15 -2.35 16.93
C TRP A 205 13.86 -1.56 16.69
N MET A 206 14.01 -0.31 16.27
CA MET A 206 12.91 0.57 15.85
C MET A 206 13.01 0.85 14.36
N VAL A 207 11.90 0.73 13.66
CA VAL A 207 11.76 1.06 12.24
C VAL A 207 10.74 2.19 12.07
N CYS A 208 11.14 3.30 11.46
CA CYS A 208 10.29 4.46 11.18
C CYS A 208 10.06 4.57 9.68
N SER A 209 8.79 4.66 9.21
CA SER A 209 8.50 4.77 7.79
C SER A 209 7.20 5.52 7.48
N ALA A 210 7.22 6.38 6.46
CA ALA A 210 6.05 7.06 5.93
C ALA A 210 5.39 6.30 4.76
N GLY A 211 5.70 5.01 4.58
CA GLY A 211 5.24 4.21 3.44
C GLY A 211 5.81 4.73 2.11
N GLY A 212 4.96 5.09 1.14
CA GLY A 212 5.40 5.65 -0.16
C GLY A 212 6.11 7.00 -0.07
N GLY A 213 5.96 7.73 1.02
CA GLY A 213 6.74 8.93 1.37
C GLY A 213 6.27 10.26 0.76
N LYS A 214 5.25 10.28 -0.11
CA LYS A 214 4.88 11.51 -0.82
C LYS A 214 4.38 12.66 0.09
N LYS A 215 3.73 12.34 1.21
CA LYS A 215 3.18 13.32 2.17
C LYS A 215 3.73 13.13 3.60
N GLY A 216 4.86 12.47 3.75
CA GLY A 216 5.39 12.09 5.06
C GLY A 216 6.49 12.98 5.61
N GLU A 217 6.73 14.19 5.07
CA GLU A 217 7.90 15.00 5.41
C GLU A 217 7.94 15.37 6.90
N GLU A 218 6.88 15.98 7.41
CA GLU A 218 6.80 16.38 8.82
C GLU A 218 6.90 15.17 9.76
N PHE A 219 6.25 14.07 9.38
CA PHE A 219 6.30 12.82 10.13
C PHE A 219 7.73 12.24 10.19
N ILE A 220 8.44 12.19 9.06
CA ILE A 220 9.83 11.74 9.03
C ILE A 220 10.74 12.66 9.86
N ASN A 221 10.54 13.98 9.80
CA ASN A 221 11.28 14.93 10.65
C ASN A 221 11.06 14.63 12.14
N LYS A 222 9.84 14.27 12.55
CA LYS A 222 9.57 13.85 13.93
C LYS A 222 10.18 12.49 14.28
N CYS A 223 10.28 11.56 13.33
CA CYS A 223 11.03 10.33 13.53
C CYS A 223 12.54 10.58 13.69
N ILE A 224 13.10 11.56 12.99
CA ILE A 224 14.48 11.99 13.17
C ILE A 224 14.68 12.62 14.56
N GLU A 225 13.73 13.43 15.03
CA GLU A 225 13.75 13.98 16.39
C GLU A 225 13.68 12.84 17.44
N LEU A 226 12.75 11.90 17.29
CA LEU A 226 12.62 10.71 18.13
C LEU A 226 13.94 9.92 18.20
N SER A 227 14.62 9.70 17.07
CA SER A 227 15.86 8.94 17.03
C SER A 227 17.03 9.55 17.81
N ARG A 228 16.93 10.85 18.16
CA ARG A 228 17.94 11.59 18.94
C ARG A 228 17.71 11.51 20.46
N ASP A 229 16.56 10.93 20.86
CA ASP A 229 16.26 10.80 22.29
C ASP A 229 17.28 9.85 22.96
N ASN A 230 17.88 10.29 24.06
CA ASN A 230 18.92 9.53 24.74
C ASN A 230 18.43 8.19 25.32
N ARG A 231 17.12 8.04 25.52
CA ARG A 231 16.48 6.80 25.95
C ARG A 231 16.54 5.71 24.90
N LEU A 232 16.81 6.06 23.62
CA LEU A 232 17.01 5.13 22.49
C LEU A 232 18.48 4.85 22.15
N LYS A 233 19.44 5.30 22.96
CA LYS A 233 20.88 5.17 22.68
C LYS A 233 21.35 3.74 22.41
N ASP A 234 20.70 2.74 23.03
CA ASP A 234 21.01 1.32 22.91
C ASP A 234 20.13 0.60 21.86
N TRP A 235 19.19 1.33 21.24
CA TRP A 235 18.35 0.83 20.16
C TRP A 235 19.03 1.03 18.82
N LYS A 236 18.84 0.11 17.90
CA LYS A 236 19.02 0.37 16.47
C LYS A 236 17.79 1.09 15.96
N VAL A 237 17.96 2.17 15.20
CA VAL A 237 16.87 2.92 14.60
C VAL A 237 17.09 3.01 13.09
N ASP A 238 16.14 2.55 12.30
CA ASP A 238 16.13 2.72 10.85
C ASP A 238 15.00 3.67 10.45
N ILE A 239 15.34 4.70 9.67
CA ILE A 239 14.40 5.73 9.19
C ILE A 239 14.32 5.67 7.67
N ILE A 240 13.15 5.31 7.14
CA ILE A 240 12.91 5.11 5.72
C ILE A 240 12.09 6.28 5.17
N PHE A 241 12.69 7.05 4.26
CA PHE A 241 12.08 8.24 3.67
C PHE A 241 10.93 7.89 2.73
N GLY A 242 11.07 6.83 1.94
CA GLY A 242 10.08 6.36 0.98
C GLY A 242 10.41 6.71 -0.47
N TYR A 243 9.90 5.89 -1.39
CA TYR A 243 10.24 5.95 -2.82
C TYR A 243 9.91 7.31 -3.46
N TYR A 244 8.80 7.94 -3.04
CA TYR A 244 8.32 9.24 -3.55
C TYR A 244 8.51 10.38 -2.54
N SER A 245 9.42 10.24 -1.59
CA SER A 245 9.68 11.29 -0.61
C SER A 245 10.04 12.60 -1.29
N SER A 246 9.41 13.70 -0.86
CA SER A 246 9.76 15.06 -1.25
C SER A 246 10.97 15.60 -0.49
N ILE A 247 11.36 14.93 0.58
CA ILE A 247 12.53 15.32 1.38
C ILE A 247 13.77 15.15 0.52
N LEU A 248 14.55 16.24 0.39
CA LEU A 248 15.83 16.18 -0.28
C LEU A 248 16.73 15.17 0.43
N TRP A 249 17.20 14.16 -0.30
CA TRP A 249 18.12 13.18 0.25
C TRP A 249 19.50 13.82 0.46
N PRO A 250 19.97 13.99 1.71
CA PRO A 250 21.15 14.82 1.98
C PRO A 250 22.49 14.08 1.83
N PHE A 251 22.46 12.77 1.55
CA PHE A 251 23.65 11.90 1.61
C PHE A 251 24.21 11.51 0.23
N GLY A 252 24.00 12.33 -0.80
CA GLY A 252 24.55 12.12 -2.14
C GLY A 252 23.97 10.89 -2.85
N ASP A 253 24.80 10.09 -3.50
CA ASP A 253 24.37 8.96 -4.34
C ASP A 253 24.18 7.65 -3.57
N VAL A 254 24.46 7.61 -2.27
CA VAL A 254 24.27 6.41 -1.46
C VAL A 254 22.80 6.20 -1.12
N HIS A 255 22.34 4.96 -1.07
CA HIS A 255 20.95 4.61 -0.73
C HIS A 255 20.69 4.58 0.78
N ASN A 256 21.71 4.38 1.59
CA ASN A 256 21.62 4.42 3.04
C ASN A 256 22.82 5.12 3.65
N TYR A 257 22.65 5.67 4.84
CA TYR A 257 23.68 6.35 5.60
C TYR A 257 23.49 6.15 7.10
N THR A 258 24.56 5.72 7.79
CA THR A 258 24.50 5.41 9.23
C THR A 258 25.26 6.44 10.05
N ILE A 259 24.63 6.95 11.09
CA ILE A 259 25.24 7.81 12.12
C ILE A 259 24.94 7.18 13.48
N LYS A 260 25.98 6.72 14.18
CA LYS A 260 25.83 6.02 15.48
C LYS A 260 24.89 4.80 15.35
N ASN A 261 23.78 4.81 16.10
CA ASN A 261 22.76 3.78 16.12
C ASN A 261 21.60 4.02 15.13
N VAL A 262 21.65 5.10 14.33
CA VAL A 262 20.60 5.49 13.38
C VAL A 262 21.06 5.24 11.95
N THR A 263 20.27 4.53 11.16
CA THR A 263 20.49 4.40 9.72
C THR A 263 19.33 5.05 8.96
N PHE A 264 19.67 5.91 8.05
CA PHE A 264 18.75 6.55 7.12
C PHE A 264 18.74 5.76 5.82
N HIS A 265 17.54 5.50 5.27
CA HIS A 265 17.35 4.83 4.00
C HIS A 265 16.52 5.70 3.07
N LYS A 266 16.97 5.87 1.83
CA LYS A 266 16.20 6.57 0.81
C LYS A 266 14.88 5.83 0.56
N TRP A 267 14.96 4.52 0.35
CA TRP A 267 13.84 3.60 0.30
C TRP A 267 14.36 2.14 0.42
N ILE A 268 13.48 1.20 0.75
CA ILE A 268 13.79 -0.23 0.86
C ILE A 268 12.72 -1.01 0.09
N LYS A 269 13.14 -1.93 -0.80
CA LYS A 269 12.24 -2.79 -1.59
C LYS A 269 11.42 -3.70 -0.67
N ASP A 270 12.09 -4.37 0.27
CA ASP A 270 11.50 -5.38 1.15
C ASP A 270 11.23 -4.82 2.55
N LEU A 271 10.68 -3.61 2.63
CA LEU A 271 10.38 -2.90 3.89
C LEU A 271 9.48 -3.74 4.82
N TYR A 272 8.60 -4.57 4.26
CA TYR A 272 7.74 -5.47 5.02
C TYR A 272 8.53 -6.43 5.92
N LEU A 273 9.73 -6.87 5.52
CA LEU A 273 10.61 -7.70 6.35
C LEU A 273 11.12 -6.94 7.57
N LEU A 274 11.45 -5.65 7.41
CA LEU A 274 11.87 -4.83 8.53
C LEU A 274 10.68 -4.59 9.49
N HIS A 275 9.50 -4.27 8.96
CA HIS A 275 8.27 -4.13 9.75
C HIS A 275 7.95 -5.40 10.54
N ALA A 276 8.11 -6.58 9.91
CA ALA A 276 7.86 -7.85 10.57
C ALA A 276 8.90 -8.19 11.66
N SER A 277 10.13 -7.71 11.51
CA SER A 277 11.28 -8.09 12.36
C SER A 277 11.62 -7.09 13.46
N ALA A 278 11.10 -5.86 13.41
CA ALA A 278 11.37 -4.81 14.38
C ALA A 278 10.62 -5.02 15.71
N ASP A 279 11.22 -4.60 16.83
CA ASP A 279 10.57 -4.59 18.16
C ASP A 279 9.57 -3.41 18.29
N CYS A 280 9.80 -2.33 17.53
CA CYS A 280 8.93 -1.16 17.48
C CYS A 280 8.84 -0.64 16.05
N VAL A 281 7.63 -0.30 15.60
CA VAL A 281 7.40 0.36 14.31
C VAL A 281 6.67 1.67 14.53
N VAL A 282 7.20 2.75 13.96
CA VAL A 282 6.56 4.08 13.92
C VAL A 282 6.23 4.38 12.46
N CYS A 283 4.95 4.41 12.10
CA CYS A 283 4.58 4.41 10.69
C CYS A 283 3.36 5.27 10.36
N SER A 284 3.18 5.54 9.07
CA SER A 284 1.94 6.12 8.58
C SER A 284 0.78 5.10 8.60
N GLY A 285 -0.47 5.60 8.66
CA GLY A 285 -1.69 4.79 8.71
C GLY A 285 -2.13 4.16 7.39
N GLY A 286 -1.25 4.09 6.39
CA GLY A 286 -1.58 3.50 5.10
C GLY A 286 -1.85 1.99 5.20
N TYR A 287 -2.86 1.50 4.47
CA TYR A 287 -3.29 0.10 4.48
C TYR A 287 -2.12 -0.91 4.38
N ASN A 288 -1.27 -0.79 3.34
CA ASN A 288 -0.15 -1.73 3.15
C ASN A 288 0.84 -1.70 4.32
N THR A 289 1.17 -0.52 4.83
CA THR A 289 2.11 -0.37 5.94
C THR A 289 1.57 -1.04 7.20
N LEU A 290 0.32 -0.77 7.55
CA LEU A 290 -0.30 -1.37 8.73
C LEU A 290 -0.41 -2.89 8.62
N THR A 291 -0.86 -3.43 7.47
CA THR A 291 -0.97 -4.88 7.28
C THR A 291 0.39 -5.59 7.34
N GLU A 292 1.47 -4.95 6.92
CA GLU A 292 2.83 -5.46 7.05
C GLU A 292 3.30 -5.50 8.51
N THR A 293 2.89 -4.52 9.34
CA THR A 293 3.24 -4.51 10.77
C THR A 293 2.55 -5.60 11.59
N MET A 294 1.44 -6.14 11.09
CA MET A 294 0.70 -7.23 11.75
C MET A 294 1.42 -8.58 11.67
N GLN A 295 2.44 -8.68 10.81
CA GLN A 295 3.23 -9.89 10.60
C GLN A 295 4.42 -9.98 11.57
N GLY A 296 4.95 -11.19 11.74
CA GLY A 296 6.20 -11.44 12.44
C GLY A 296 6.10 -11.35 13.96
N ILE A 297 7.14 -10.82 14.61
CA ILE A 297 7.23 -10.77 16.07
C ILE A 297 6.21 -9.82 16.69
N LYS A 298 5.80 -10.12 17.93
CA LYS A 298 4.98 -9.19 18.73
C LYS A 298 5.77 -7.90 18.97
N LYS A 299 5.17 -6.76 18.63
CA LYS A 299 5.82 -5.44 18.62
C LYS A 299 4.89 -4.32 19.03
N HIS A 300 5.48 -3.16 19.29
CA HIS A 300 4.76 -1.90 19.41
C HIS A 300 4.61 -1.27 18.04
N VAL A 301 3.41 -0.86 17.70
CA VAL A 301 3.14 -0.09 16.48
C VAL A 301 2.52 1.24 16.87
N PHE A 302 3.19 2.33 16.50
CA PHE A 302 2.70 3.70 16.64
C PHE A 302 2.38 4.22 15.24
N SER A 303 1.17 4.66 15.04
CA SER A 303 0.75 5.07 13.70
C SER A 303 0.12 6.45 13.71
N TYR A 304 0.51 7.26 12.73
CA TYR A 304 0.03 8.62 12.49
C TYR A 304 -0.55 8.75 11.09
N SER A 305 -1.69 9.46 10.95
CA SER A 305 -2.17 9.80 9.62
C SER A 305 -1.36 10.96 9.05
N VAL A 306 -0.76 10.73 7.89
CA VAL A 306 -0.06 11.77 7.09
C VAL A 306 -0.98 12.41 6.04
N MET A 307 -2.25 12.04 6.02
CA MET A 307 -3.27 12.54 5.09
C MET A 307 -4.15 13.54 5.84
N ASN A 308 -3.83 14.84 5.75
CA ASN A 308 -4.61 15.92 6.38
C ASN A 308 -5.93 16.18 5.62
N TYR A 309 -6.87 15.24 5.65
CA TYR A 309 -8.23 15.46 5.19
C TYR A 309 -9.14 15.49 6.42
N GLU A 310 -9.70 16.65 6.74
CA GLU A 310 -10.37 16.93 8.00
C GLU A 310 -11.62 16.08 8.30
N GLU A 311 -12.27 15.48 7.29
CA GLU A 311 -13.54 14.77 7.50
C GLU A 311 -13.53 13.29 7.08
N GLU A 312 -12.55 12.82 6.30
CA GLU A 312 -12.56 11.47 5.72
C GLU A 312 -11.16 10.86 5.62
N ASP A 313 -10.44 10.87 6.72
CA ASP A 313 -9.08 10.35 6.76
C ASP A 313 -9.07 8.82 6.80
N GLU A 314 -8.91 8.22 5.64
CA GLU A 314 -8.75 6.77 5.48
C GLU A 314 -7.68 6.19 6.42
N GLN A 315 -6.57 6.90 6.63
CA GLN A 315 -5.50 6.41 7.49
C GLN A 315 -5.92 6.38 8.95
N VAL A 316 -6.68 7.37 9.41
CA VAL A 316 -7.27 7.37 10.76
C VAL A 316 -8.22 6.19 10.92
N ASN A 317 -9.09 5.94 9.94
CA ASN A 317 -10.04 4.84 9.97
C ASN A 317 -9.33 3.48 9.97
N ASN A 318 -8.28 3.32 9.16
CA ASN A 318 -7.44 2.10 9.18
C ASN A 318 -6.79 1.89 10.55
N ILE A 319 -6.17 2.94 11.13
CA ILE A 319 -5.54 2.86 12.45
C ILE A 319 -6.57 2.44 13.51
N ARG A 320 -7.70 3.12 13.58
CA ARG A 320 -8.76 2.86 14.59
C ARG A 320 -9.44 1.52 14.40
N GLY A 321 -9.69 1.12 13.16
CA GLY A 321 -10.25 -0.19 12.84
C GLY A 321 -9.34 -1.32 13.29
N LEU A 322 -8.06 -1.25 12.95
CA LEU A 322 -7.07 -2.28 13.29
C LEU A 322 -6.66 -2.26 14.76
N SER A 323 -6.64 -1.11 15.43
CA SER A 323 -6.27 -0.99 16.85
C SER A 323 -7.21 -1.77 17.79
N LYS A 324 -8.41 -2.11 17.34
CA LYS A 324 -9.35 -2.95 18.09
C LYS A 324 -8.86 -4.40 18.25
N TYR A 325 -7.99 -4.86 17.35
CA TYR A 325 -7.56 -6.27 17.24
C TYR A 325 -6.05 -6.44 17.35
N TYR A 326 -5.27 -5.36 17.13
CA TYR A 326 -3.80 -5.38 17.10
C TYR A 326 -3.22 -4.30 18.00
N TYR A 327 -1.98 -4.48 18.45
CA TYR A 327 -1.25 -3.51 19.28
C TYR A 327 -0.80 -2.30 18.46
N ILE A 328 -1.77 -1.55 17.93
CA ILE A 328 -1.53 -0.30 17.21
C ILE A 328 -2.02 0.86 18.05
N LYS A 329 -1.12 1.80 18.36
CA LYS A 329 -1.44 3.03 19.09
C LYS A 329 -1.52 4.20 18.11
N GLU A 330 -2.67 4.86 18.08
CA GLU A 330 -2.86 6.08 17.28
C GLU A 330 -2.06 7.22 17.88
N ILE A 331 -1.22 7.86 17.06
CA ILE A 331 -0.61 9.15 17.35
C ILE A 331 -1.52 10.22 16.76
N ARG A 332 -2.13 11.03 17.61
CA ARG A 332 -3.11 12.05 17.18
C ARG A 332 -2.48 13.38 16.78
N SER A 333 -1.25 13.62 17.23
CA SER A 333 -0.50 14.84 16.94
C SER A 333 0.98 14.54 16.81
N LEU A 334 1.63 15.11 15.81
CA LEU A 334 3.08 15.01 15.64
C LEU A 334 3.85 15.61 16.83
N ASN A 335 3.27 16.60 17.53
CA ASN A 335 3.89 17.20 18.71
C ASN A 335 4.01 16.21 19.88
N THR A 336 3.14 15.20 19.93
CA THR A 336 3.16 14.15 21.00
C THR A 336 3.84 12.87 20.56
N LEU A 337 4.30 12.76 19.32
CA LEU A 337 4.85 11.52 18.76
C LEU A 337 6.03 11.00 19.58
N VAL A 338 6.98 11.87 19.89
CA VAL A 338 8.22 11.50 20.62
C VAL A 338 7.87 10.94 22.00
N GLU A 339 7.21 11.75 22.83
CA GLU A 339 6.88 11.35 24.22
C GLU A 339 5.94 10.13 24.25
N THR A 340 4.89 10.12 23.42
CA THR A 340 3.96 8.99 23.37
C THR A 340 4.67 7.69 23.01
N THR A 341 5.63 7.73 22.09
CA THR A 341 6.39 6.54 21.69
C THR A 341 7.31 6.08 22.80
N ILE A 342 8.10 6.99 23.36
CA ILE A 342 9.10 6.68 24.37
C ILE A 342 8.44 6.17 25.67
N ASP A 343 7.44 6.85 26.19
CA ASP A 343 6.77 6.45 27.42
C ASP A 343 6.14 5.04 27.30
N SER A 344 5.51 4.77 26.14
CA SER A 344 4.92 3.46 25.90
C SER A 344 5.95 2.34 25.80
N ILE A 345 7.12 2.59 25.23
CA ILE A 345 8.21 1.60 25.16
C ILE A 345 8.77 1.31 26.55
N HIS A 346 8.91 2.32 27.41
CA HIS A 346 9.41 2.14 28.77
C HIS A 346 8.46 1.41 29.70
N ASP A 347 7.17 1.64 29.59
CA ASP A 347 6.17 0.94 30.41
C ASP A 347 6.13 -0.57 30.10
N PHE A 348 6.44 -0.98 28.88
CA PHE A 348 6.48 -2.38 28.49
C PHE A 348 7.76 -3.11 28.92
N GLN A 349 8.83 -2.40 29.24
CA GLN A 349 10.05 -3.00 29.78
C GLN A 349 9.92 -3.33 31.28
N LYS A 350 8.85 -2.85 31.93
CA LYS A 350 8.54 -3.10 33.37
C LYS A 350 7.57 -4.27 33.58
N LEU A 351 6.97 -4.81 32.52
CA LEU A 351 6.09 -5.99 32.50
C LEU A 351 6.82 -7.23 31.97
#